data_3c0b8347dfdb81e71a990114ade9d606
#
_entry.id   3c0b8347dfdb81e71a990114ade9d606
#
_cell.length_a   1.000
_cell.length_b   1.000
_cell.length_c   1.000
_cell.angle_alpha   90.00
_cell.angle_beta   90.00
_cell.angle_gamma   90.00
#
_symmetry.space_group_name_H-M   'P 1'
#
loop_
_entity.id
_entity.type
_entity.pdbx_description
1 polymer ?
#
loop_
_entity_poly.entity_id
_entity_poly.type
_entity_poly.pdbx_seq_one_letter_code
_entity_poly.pdbx_strand_id
1 'polypeptide(L)'
;MRMLHLGLRVTDLERSLAFYTALGYTERGRVPETEFGSLTMLQLPDDPFVSLELVHDPARPVEDTGAVNHLVVQVDDLAATIIELAARDVTAEPPAELGPGFWTSWLTDPDGYKIELVQWPPGHPAGMTAADFG
;
A
#
# COMPACT_ATOMS: atom_id res chain seq x y z
N MET A 1 18.12 -5.27 13.96
CA MET A 1 16.72 -5.67 13.69
C MET A 1 16.16 -4.68 12.68
N ARG A 2 15.34 -5.15 11.74
CA ARG A 2 14.83 -4.31 10.62
C ARG A 2 13.42 -4.78 10.24
N MET A 3 12.51 -3.84 10.02
CA MET A 3 11.21 -4.14 9.43
C MET A 3 11.39 -4.52 7.95
N LEU A 4 10.80 -5.63 7.51
CA LEU A 4 10.86 -6.10 6.13
C LEU A 4 9.54 -5.86 5.41
N HIS A 5 8.52 -6.61 5.75
CA HIS A 5 7.22 -6.55 5.08
C HIS A 5 6.07 -6.79 6.05
N LEU A 6 4.87 -6.46 5.58
CA LEU A 6 3.61 -6.71 6.27
C LEU A 6 2.79 -7.72 5.48
N GLY A 7 2.20 -8.69 6.16
CA GLY A 7 1.25 -9.64 5.56
C GLY A 7 -0.17 -9.15 5.75
N LEU A 8 -0.91 -9.01 4.65
CA LEU A 8 -2.34 -8.70 4.64
C LEU A 8 -3.13 -9.91 4.18
N ARG A 9 -4.10 -10.33 4.98
CA ARG A 9 -5.08 -11.31 4.53
C ARG A 9 -6.00 -10.69 3.50
N VAL A 10 -6.25 -11.42 2.41
CA VAL A 10 -7.14 -10.99 1.33
C VAL A 10 -8.21 -12.05 1.05
N THR A 11 -9.39 -11.63 0.68
CA THR A 11 -10.52 -12.52 0.39
C THR A 11 -10.44 -13.11 -1.02
N ASP A 12 -10.03 -12.29 -1.98
CA ASP A 12 -9.90 -12.67 -3.40
C ASP A 12 -8.52 -12.24 -3.88
N LEU A 13 -7.63 -13.22 -4.05
CA LEU A 13 -6.23 -12.93 -4.40
C LEU A 13 -6.10 -12.18 -5.74
N GLU A 14 -6.83 -12.60 -6.77
CA GLU A 14 -6.69 -11.99 -8.09
C GLU A 14 -7.22 -10.54 -8.09
N ARG A 15 -8.29 -10.27 -7.37
CA ARG A 15 -8.84 -8.92 -7.20
C ARG A 15 -7.86 -8.01 -6.46
N SER A 16 -7.30 -8.49 -5.35
CA SER A 16 -6.33 -7.74 -4.57
C SER A 16 -5.02 -7.54 -5.34
N LEU A 17 -4.55 -8.57 -6.04
CA LEU A 17 -3.34 -8.49 -6.86
C LEU A 17 -3.50 -7.45 -7.98
N ALA A 18 -4.66 -7.40 -8.63
CA ALA A 18 -4.95 -6.39 -9.65
C ALA A 18 -4.91 -4.97 -9.06
N PHE A 19 -5.47 -4.76 -7.87
CA PHE A 19 -5.44 -3.46 -7.18
C PHE A 19 -4.00 -3.03 -6.85
N TYR A 20 -3.23 -3.89 -6.20
CA TYR A 20 -1.86 -3.54 -5.80
C TYR A 20 -0.91 -3.41 -6.99
N THR A 21 -1.13 -4.17 -8.06
CA THR A 21 -0.40 -4.00 -9.33
C THR A 21 -0.72 -2.63 -9.95
N ALA A 22 -1.99 -2.21 -9.95
CA ALA A 22 -2.38 -0.87 -10.43
C ALA A 22 -1.75 0.24 -9.58
N LEU A 23 -1.57 0.02 -8.28
CA LEU A 23 -0.88 0.97 -7.38
C LEU A 23 0.63 1.06 -7.67
N GLY A 24 1.23 0.06 -8.32
CA GLY A 24 2.63 0.07 -8.71
C GLY A 24 3.46 -1.11 -8.21
N TYR A 25 2.85 -2.01 -7.42
CA TYR A 25 3.54 -3.21 -6.95
C TYR A 25 3.82 -4.20 -8.07
N THR A 26 4.96 -4.87 -7.98
CA THR A 26 5.33 -6.00 -8.83
C THR A 26 5.34 -7.27 -7.98
N GLU A 27 4.72 -8.33 -8.49
CA GLU A 27 4.82 -9.67 -7.89
C GLU A 27 6.25 -10.21 -8.05
N ARG A 28 6.86 -10.62 -6.93
CA ARG A 28 8.22 -11.18 -6.91
C ARG A 28 8.24 -12.70 -6.75
N GLY A 29 7.19 -13.28 -6.24
CA GLY A 29 7.09 -14.72 -6.09
C GLY A 29 5.91 -15.14 -5.24
N ARG A 30 5.70 -16.46 -5.18
CA ARG A 30 4.63 -17.06 -4.39
C ARG A 30 5.14 -18.24 -3.58
N VAL A 31 4.55 -18.42 -2.40
CA VAL A 31 4.64 -19.65 -1.63
C VAL A 31 3.23 -20.27 -1.63
N PRO A 32 2.98 -21.35 -2.40
CA PRO A 32 1.61 -21.79 -2.67
C PRO A 32 0.90 -22.37 -1.46
N GLU A 33 1.66 -22.94 -0.50
CA GLU A 33 1.08 -23.60 0.67
C GLU A 33 1.87 -23.28 1.93
N THR A 34 1.19 -22.71 2.92
CA THR A 34 1.69 -22.52 4.28
C THR A 34 0.54 -22.77 5.26
N GLU A 35 0.84 -22.76 6.56
CA GLU A 35 -0.20 -22.83 7.61
C GLU A 35 -1.16 -21.63 7.58
N PHE A 36 -0.78 -20.51 6.93
CA PHE A 36 -1.61 -19.31 6.81
C PHE A 36 -2.43 -19.27 5.51
N GLY A 37 -2.14 -20.15 4.56
CA GLY A 37 -2.63 -20.13 3.19
C GLY A 37 -1.50 -19.88 2.18
N SER A 38 -1.81 -19.43 0.98
CA SER A 38 -0.81 -19.01 0.00
C SER A 38 -0.29 -17.61 0.31
N LEU A 39 0.98 -17.37 -0.02
CA LEU A 39 1.64 -16.07 0.15
C LEU A 39 2.06 -15.54 -1.22
N THR A 40 1.73 -14.28 -1.52
CA THR A 40 2.16 -13.59 -2.73
C THR A 40 2.98 -12.38 -2.34
N MET A 41 4.25 -12.34 -2.78
CA MET A 41 5.23 -11.33 -2.40
C MET A 41 5.22 -10.17 -3.38
N LEU A 42 5.04 -8.95 -2.86
CA LEU A 42 4.93 -7.73 -3.65
C LEU A 42 6.01 -6.72 -3.26
N GLN A 43 6.48 -5.96 -4.25
CA GLN A 43 7.51 -4.94 -4.07
C GLN A 43 7.19 -3.71 -4.93
N LEU A 44 7.29 -2.51 -4.34
CA LEU A 44 7.30 -1.27 -5.10
C LEU A 44 8.66 -1.02 -5.76
N PRO A 45 8.74 -0.23 -6.85
CA PRO A 45 10.01 0.02 -7.56
C PRO A 45 11.11 0.59 -6.68
N ASP A 46 10.77 1.47 -5.73
CA ASP A 46 11.74 2.15 -4.86
C ASP A 46 11.98 1.43 -3.52
N ASP A 47 11.28 0.34 -3.27
CA ASP A 47 11.52 -0.48 -2.08
C ASP A 47 12.77 -1.35 -2.27
N PRO A 48 13.66 -1.44 -1.27
CA PRO A 48 14.85 -2.28 -1.38
C PRO A 48 14.54 -3.78 -1.30
N PHE A 49 13.37 -4.14 -0.77
CA PHE A 49 12.92 -5.53 -0.56
C PHE A 49 11.43 -5.65 -0.86
N VAL A 50 10.92 -6.89 -0.82
CA VAL A 50 9.49 -7.14 -0.68
C VAL A 50 8.98 -6.38 0.54
N SER A 51 7.94 -5.60 0.38
CA SER A 51 7.36 -4.78 1.45
C SER A 51 5.93 -5.16 1.81
N LEU A 52 5.26 -5.90 0.93
CA LEU A 52 3.89 -6.36 1.14
C LEU A 52 3.77 -7.84 0.76
N GLU A 53 3.01 -8.58 1.56
CA GLU A 53 2.69 -9.98 1.33
C GLU A 53 1.17 -10.13 1.35
N LEU A 54 0.58 -10.67 0.30
CA LEU A 54 -0.84 -11.01 0.29
C LEU A 54 -1.01 -12.45 0.77
N VAL A 55 -1.80 -12.63 1.82
CA VAL A 55 -2.08 -13.93 2.46
C VAL A 55 -3.48 -14.36 2.07
N HIS A 56 -3.60 -15.47 1.34
CA HIS A 56 -4.88 -15.94 0.85
C HIS A 56 -5.15 -17.39 1.28
N ASP A 57 -6.30 -17.57 1.94
CA ASP A 57 -6.86 -18.86 2.27
C ASP A 57 -8.37 -18.82 1.98
N PRO A 58 -8.89 -19.59 1.00
CA PRO A 58 -10.33 -19.59 0.67
C PRO A 58 -11.24 -19.89 1.85
N ALA A 59 -10.74 -20.63 2.86
CA ALA A 59 -11.49 -20.97 4.06
C ALA A 59 -11.52 -19.85 5.11
N ARG A 60 -10.71 -18.79 4.93
CA ARG A 60 -10.56 -17.68 5.88
C ARG A 60 -10.63 -16.34 5.17
N PRO A 61 -11.81 -15.91 4.69
CA PRO A 61 -11.97 -14.59 4.09
C PRO A 61 -11.74 -13.48 5.13
N VAL A 62 -11.50 -12.27 4.65
CA VAL A 62 -11.37 -11.09 5.52
C VAL A 62 -12.74 -10.74 6.07
N GLU A 63 -12.87 -10.69 7.39
CA GLU A 63 -14.11 -10.32 8.09
C GLU A 63 -14.03 -8.90 8.64
N ASP A 64 -12.84 -8.48 9.13
CA ASP A 64 -12.61 -7.18 9.72
C ASP A 64 -11.19 -6.71 9.42
N THR A 65 -11.05 -5.51 8.86
CA THR A 65 -9.77 -4.86 8.59
C THR A 65 -9.39 -3.81 9.63
N GLY A 66 -10.26 -3.53 10.60
CA GLY A 66 -10.10 -2.42 11.55
C GLY A 66 -8.89 -2.52 12.48
N ALA A 67 -8.31 -3.72 12.66
CA ALA A 67 -7.10 -3.91 13.45
C ALA A 67 -5.85 -3.33 12.76
N VAL A 68 -5.85 -3.22 11.44
CA VAL A 68 -4.86 -2.49 10.66
C VAL A 68 -5.49 -1.14 10.29
N ASN A 69 -5.04 -0.06 10.93
CA ASN A 69 -5.63 1.25 10.70
C ASN A 69 -5.41 1.71 9.26
N HIS A 70 -4.17 1.74 8.81
CA HIS A 70 -3.83 2.06 7.43
C HIS A 70 -2.38 1.69 7.08
N LEU A 71 -2.12 1.62 5.79
CA LEU A 71 -0.78 1.56 5.20
C LEU A 71 -0.44 2.96 4.68
N VAL A 72 0.83 3.29 4.63
CA VAL A 72 1.28 4.57 4.06
C VAL A 72 2.27 4.30 2.92
N VAL A 73 2.02 4.93 1.79
CA VAL A 73 2.87 4.85 0.59
C VAL A 73 3.29 6.26 0.20
N GLN A 74 4.58 6.50 0.09
CA GLN A 74 5.13 7.77 -0.38
C GLN A 74 5.10 7.83 -1.90
N VAL A 75 4.73 8.99 -2.44
CA VAL A 75 4.76 9.28 -3.87
C VAL A 75 5.47 10.62 -4.11
N ASP A 76 6.10 10.76 -5.28
CA ASP A 76 6.85 11.98 -5.60
C ASP A 76 5.93 13.12 -6.04
N ASP A 77 4.86 12.81 -6.77
CA ASP A 77 3.86 13.77 -7.26
C ASP A 77 2.46 13.19 -7.06
N LEU A 78 1.76 13.66 -6.03
CA LEU A 78 0.46 13.13 -5.66
C LEU A 78 -0.60 13.42 -6.73
N ALA A 79 -0.60 14.61 -7.31
CA ALA A 79 -1.58 14.97 -8.34
C ALA A 79 -1.44 14.08 -9.58
N ALA A 80 -0.20 13.88 -10.05
CA ALA A 80 0.07 12.98 -11.16
C ALA A 80 -0.30 11.53 -10.84
N THR A 81 0.04 11.07 -9.64
CA THR A 81 -0.29 9.72 -9.17
C THR A 81 -1.79 9.47 -9.16
N ILE A 82 -2.58 10.40 -8.66
CA ILE A 82 -4.07 10.29 -8.65
C ILE A 82 -4.62 10.13 -10.07
N ILE A 83 -4.10 10.89 -11.03
CA ILE A 83 -4.50 10.81 -12.45
C ILE A 83 -4.14 9.43 -13.03
N GLU A 84 -2.93 8.96 -12.78
CA GLU A 84 -2.47 7.65 -13.25
C GLU A 84 -3.29 6.50 -12.66
N LEU A 85 -3.62 6.56 -11.38
CA LEU A 85 -4.45 5.58 -10.70
C LEU A 85 -5.87 5.56 -11.27
N ALA A 86 -6.46 6.73 -11.52
CA ALA A 86 -7.79 6.84 -12.13
C ALA A 86 -7.82 6.19 -13.53
N ALA A 87 -6.76 6.33 -14.31
CA ALA A 87 -6.63 5.67 -15.62
C ALA A 87 -6.54 4.13 -15.52
N ARG A 88 -6.29 3.60 -14.34
CA ARG A 88 -6.25 2.16 -14.01
C ARG A 88 -7.43 1.71 -13.15
N ASP A 89 -8.51 2.49 -13.15
CA ASP A 89 -9.73 2.23 -12.38
C ASP A 89 -9.54 2.19 -10.85
N VAL A 90 -8.53 2.88 -10.34
CA VAL A 90 -8.31 3.07 -8.90
C VAL A 90 -8.61 4.53 -8.55
N THR A 91 -9.65 4.74 -7.75
CA THR A 91 -10.10 6.09 -7.37
C THR A 91 -9.51 6.47 -6.01
N ALA A 92 -8.74 7.56 -5.98
CA ALA A 92 -8.28 8.19 -4.76
C ALA A 92 -9.25 9.28 -4.31
N GLU A 93 -9.32 9.51 -3.00
CA GLU A 93 -10.03 10.66 -2.46
C GLU A 93 -9.34 11.97 -2.88
N PRO A 94 -10.06 13.12 -2.88
CA PRO A 94 -9.43 14.41 -3.17
C PRO A 94 -8.21 14.66 -2.26
N PRO A 95 -7.10 15.16 -2.83
CA PRO A 95 -5.91 15.45 -2.02
C PRO A 95 -6.14 16.59 -1.06
N ALA A 96 -5.47 16.53 0.11
CA ALA A 96 -5.48 17.58 1.12
C ALA A 96 -4.05 18.00 1.47
N GLU A 97 -3.83 19.31 1.59
CA GLU A 97 -2.57 19.83 2.10
C GLU A 97 -2.64 19.93 3.62
N LEU A 98 -1.79 19.19 4.32
CA LEU A 98 -1.76 19.15 5.79
C LEU A 98 -0.73 20.11 6.38
N GLY A 99 0.15 20.62 5.57
CA GLY A 99 1.19 21.60 5.89
C GLY A 99 1.87 22.05 4.62
N PRO A 100 2.74 23.06 4.61
CA PRO A 100 3.35 23.58 3.40
C PRO A 100 4.08 22.50 2.57
N GLY A 101 3.52 22.14 1.41
CA GLY A 101 4.06 21.12 0.53
C GLY A 101 3.86 19.68 0.98
N PHE A 102 3.18 19.45 2.11
CA PHE A 102 2.83 18.12 2.61
C PHE A 102 1.40 17.77 2.21
N TRP A 103 1.26 16.85 1.27
CA TRP A 103 -0.03 16.46 0.69
C TRP A 103 -0.34 15.00 0.96
N THR A 104 -1.61 14.69 1.20
CA THR A 104 -2.10 13.32 1.37
C THR A 104 -3.35 13.08 0.55
N SER A 105 -3.58 11.80 0.23
CA SER A 105 -4.84 11.30 -0.33
C SER A 105 -5.05 9.87 0.16
N TRP A 106 -6.27 9.36 0.05
CA TRP A 106 -6.64 8.06 0.57
C TRP A 106 -7.18 7.14 -0.50
N LEU A 107 -6.80 5.88 -0.42
CA LEU A 107 -7.34 4.77 -1.19
C LEU A 107 -8.00 3.76 -0.24
N THR A 108 -8.92 2.98 -0.78
CA THR A 108 -9.46 1.80 -0.10
C THR A 108 -9.24 0.60 -1.00
N ASP A 109 -8.60 -0.44 -0.48
CA ASP A 109 -8.37 -1.67 -1.22
C ASP A 109 -9.66 -2.51 -1.33
N PRO A 110 -9.67 -3.60 -2.13
CA PRO A 110 -10.87 -4.43 -2.32
C PRO A 110 -11.46 -5.04 -1.05
N ASP A 111 -10.67 -5.25 -0.01
CA ASP A 111 -11.11 -5.81 1.27
C ASP A 111 -11.48 -4.73 2.31
N GLY A 112 -11.22 -3.46 2.01
CA GLY A 112 -11.47 -2.34 2.90
C GLY A 112 -10.25 -1.81 3.66
N TYR A 113 -9.05 -2.30 3.40
CA TYR A 113 -7.83 -1.73 3.95
C TYR A 113 -7.62 -0.32 3.42
N LYS A 114 -7.30 0.62 4.32
CA LYS A 114 -7.01 2.01 3.97
C LYS A 114 -5.55 2.18 3.63
N ILE A 115 -5.28 2.94 2.57
CA ILE A 115 -3.93 3.30 2.14
C ILE A 115 -3.86 4.81 2.03
N GLU A 116 -2.94 5.42 2.76
CA GLU A 116 -2.61 6.83 2.66
C GLU A 116 -1.48 7.02 1.66
N LEU A 117 -1.71 7.86 0.66
CA LEU A 117 -0.66 8.33 -0.25
C LEU A 117 -0.10 9.64 0.31
N VAL A 118 1.21 9.74 0.41
CA VAL A 118 1.89 10.89 0.99
C VAL A 118 2.90 11.47 0.01
N GLN A 119 2.80 12.78 -0.23
CA GLN A 119 3.84 13.56 -0.88
C GLN A 119 4.48 14.47 0.15
N TRP A 120 5.78 14.31 0.37
CA TRP A 120 6.54 15.15 1.27
C TRP A 120 6.89 16.50 0.63
N PRO A 121 7.16 17.53 1.45
CA PRO A 121 7.73 18.78 0.94
C PRO A 121 9.04 18.56 0.19
N PRO A 122 9.41 19.43 -0.78
CA PRO A 122 10.69 19.32 -1.46
C PRO A 122 11.86 19.28 -0.47
N GLY A 123 12.80 18.35 -0.68
CA GLY A 123 13.97 18.15 0.17
C GLY A 123 13.75 17.34 1.45
N HIS A 124 12.53 16.96 1.75
CA HIS A 124 12.23 16.06 2.87
C HIS A 124 12.72 14.63 2.56
N PRO A 125 13.22 13.87 3.55
CA PRO A 125 13.48 12.44 3.39
C PRO A 125 12.23 11.67 2.95
N ALA A 126 12.42 10.49 2.39
CA ALA A 126 11.32 9.66 1.88
C ALA A 126 10.33 9.17 2.95
N GLY A 127 10.67 9.31 4.22
CA GLY A 127 9.81 8.94 5.34
C GLY A 127 10.05 9.85 6.54
N MET A 128 9.21 9.71 7.56
CA MET A 128 9.35 10.46 8.80
C MET A 128 10.63 10.10 9.55
N THR A 129 11.22 11.12 10.14
CA THR A 129 12.39 10.99 11.01
C THR A 129 12.13 11.71 12.34
N ALA A 130 13.03 11.53 13.30
CA ALA A 130 12.91 12.25 14.57
C ALA A 130 12.90 13.78 14.40
N ALA A 131 13.50 14.30 13.33
CA ALA A 131 13.55 15.73 13.05
C ALA A 131 12.17 16.34 12.75
N ASP A 132 11.19 15.53 12.34
CA ASP A 132 9.83 15.99 12.04
C ASP A 132 9.03 16.34 13.31
N PHE A 133 9.53 15.95 14.47
CA PHE A 133 8.85 16.11 15.76
C PHE A 133 9.57 17.08 16.73
N GLY A 134 10.53 17.81 16.24
CA GLY A 134 11.34 18.77 17.01
C GLY A 134 12.59 18.14 17.56
#